data_524d81fc944ff0665324f19db9db0baf
#
_entry.id   524d81fc944ff0665324f19db9db0baf
#
_cell.length_a   1.000
_cell.length_b   1.000
_cell.length_c   1.000
_cell.angle_alpha   90.00
_cell.angle_beta   90.00
_cell.angle_gamma   90.00
#
_symmetry.space_group_name_H-M   'P 1'
#
loop_
_entity.id
_entity.type
_entity.pdbx_description
1 polymer ?
#
loop_
_entity_poly.entity_id
_entity_poly.type
_entity_poly.pdbx_seq_one_letter_code
_entity_poly.pdbx_strand_id
1 'polypeptide(L)'
;MVGNQIIGGMIRKAGGFSFQELNLTVDDIASMSKGGAYLSYDFITRPAYHHAVLTGNTEFLRLMLRTVHEYGIDPASLIHALQNHDELTLELVHFWTLHASTPYTFHGQTLPGAVLREHIRETMYENLSGEHAPYNLRFVTNGIACTSASVAAAALGLRDLTVLTDADIERIKRVHLLMVMFNAFQPGVVAVSGWDLVGALPLPAEAVAERMVDGDTRWIQRGAYDLADVAPDTPVSAEGVPRAVALYGSLTQQLADPASFASRLKHMFSVRQAYGIAASRQLPIPDVLTPSLLIMMHELPAGRGIQITALNFVPDPLEEIIVLEHVPPGPVVDMLN
;
A
#
# COMPACT_ATOMS: atom_id res chain seq x y z
N MET A 1 0.97 14.32 -22.85
CA MET A 1 1.12 15.47 -21.89
C MET A 1 0.13 16.60 -22.14
N VAL A 2 0.11 17.25 -23.31
CA VAL A 2 -0.80 18.40 -23.62
C VAL A 2 -2.28 18.08 -23.40
N GLY A 3 -2.77 16.90 -23.86
CA GLY A 3 -4.17 16.50 -23.67
C GLY A 3 -4.60 16.46 -22.20
N ASN A 4 -3.77 15.89 -21.33
CA ASN A 4 -4.04 15.80 -19.88
C ASN A 4 -4.07 17.18 -19.22
N GLN A 5 -3.19 18.10 -19.65
CA GLN A 5 -3.20 19.48 -19.17
C GLN A 5 -4.48 20.23 -19.55
N ILE A 6 -4.96 20.01 -20.79
CA ILE A 6 -6.21 20.61 -21.28
C ILE A 6 -7.40 20.08 -20.48
N ILE A 7 -7.51 18.74 -20.36
CA ILE A 7 -8.61 18.08 -19.62
C ILE A 7 -8.59 18.51 -18.15
N GLY A 8 -7.44 18.43 -17.48
CA GLY A 8 -7.28 18.86 -16.10
C GLY A 8 -7.63 20.35 -15.91
N GLY A 9 -7.23 21.21 -16.87
CA GLY A 9 -7.59 22.63 -16.89
C GLY A 9 -9.09 22.87 -17.04
N MET A 10 -9.78 22.09 -17.87
CA MET A 10 -11.23 22.17 -18.03
C MET A 10 -11.98 21.74 -16.77
N ILE A 11 -11.56 20.61 -16.17
CA ILE A 11 -12.13 20.10 -14.91
C ILE A 11 -11.97 21.13 -13.78
N ARG A 12 -10.79 21.75 -13.66
CA ARG A 12 -10.56 22.85 -12.71
C ARG A 12 -11.50 24.02 -12.89
N LYS A 13 -11.69 24.48 -14.14
CA LYS A 13 -12.60 25.57 -14.44
C LYS A 13 -14.05 25.24 -14.09
N ALA A 14 -14.41 23.97 -14.11
CA ALA A 14 -15.72 23.48 -13.67
C ALA A 14 -15.82 23.25 -12.15
N GLY A 15 -14.78 23.59 -11.37
CA GLY A 15 -14.76 23.42 -9.91
C GLY A 15 -14.42 22.01 -9.42
N GLY A 16 -14.01 21.12 -10.34
CA GLY A 16 -13.57 19.77 -10.01
C GLY A 16 -12.04 19.64 -9.92
N PHE A 17 -11.60 18.46 -9.55
CA PHE A 17 -10.20 18.03 -9.66
C PHE A 17 -10.13 16.66 -10.33
N SER A 18 -9.00 16.39 -10.97
CA SER A 18 -8.75 15.13 -11.68
C SER A 18 -7.67 14.32 -10.99
N PHE A 19 -7.80 13.02 -11.04
CA PHE A 19 -6.70 12.11 -10.73
C PHE A 19 -6.45 11.18 -11.93
N GLN A 20 -5.26 10.62 -11.98
CA GLN A 20 -4.84 9.73 -13.05
C GLN A 20 -4.40 8.39 -12.46
N GLU A 21 -4.78 7.34 -13.16
CA GLU A 21 -4.32 5.98 -12.90
C GLU A 21 -3.32 5.60 -13.99
N LEU A 22 -2.05 5.85 -13.68
CA LEU A 22 -0.97 5.72 -14.66
C LEU A 22 0.17 4.90 -14.06
N ASN A 23 0.37 3.72 -14.62
CA ASN A 23 1.53 2.90 -14.36
C ASN A 23 2.66 3.31 -15.31
N LEU A 24 3.39 4.34 -14.92
CA LEU A 24 4.42 5.00 -15.72
C LEU A 24 5.78 5.01 -15.00
N THR A 25 6.80 5.49 -15.71
CA THR A 25 8.10 5.76 -15.09
C THR A 25 8.00 6.88 -14.05
N VAL A 26 8.93 6.91 -13.12
CA VAL A 26 9.03 8.00 -12.13
C VAL A 26 9.23 9.34 -12.83
N ASP A 27 9.98 9.37 -13.95
CA ASP A 27 10.22 10.56 -14.81
C ASP A 27 8.90 11.11 -15.36
N ASP A 28 8.04 10.24 -15.86
CA ASP A 28 6.73 10.62 -16.41
C ASP A 28 5.82 11.15 -15.32
N ILE A 29 5.76 10.47 -14.17
CA ILE A 29 4.95 10.91 -13.02
C ILE A 29 5.45 12.26 -12.51
N ALA A 30 6.77 12.45 -12.36
CA ALA A 30 7.36 13.73 -11.97
C ALA A 30 7.05 14.86 -12.97
N SER A 31 7.06 14.54 -14.25
CA SER A 31 6.69 15.51 -15.30
C SER A 31 5.20 15.86 -15.28
N MET A 32 4.35 14.89 -14.97
CA MET A 32 2.89 15.07 -14.94
C MET A 32 2.40 15.77 -13.69
N SER A 33 3.03 15.51 -12.53
CA SER A 33 2.72 16.19 -11.27
C SER A 33 2.97 17.71 -11.34
N LYS A 34 3.86 18.15 -12.22
CA LYS A 34 4.20 19.59 -12.40
C LYS A 34 3.18 20.38 -13.21
N GLY A 35 2.12 19.81 -13.76
CA GLY A 35 1.21 20.64 -14.57
C GLY A 35 -0.04 19.99 -15.17
N GLY A 36 -0.27 18.72 -15.03
CA GLY A 36 -1.36 18.04 -15.74
C GLY A 36 -2.53 17.60 -14.87
N ALA A 37 -2.33 16.65 -14.02
CA ALA A 37 -3.32 16.16 -13.07
C ALA A 37 -3.02 16.69 -11.67
N TYR A 38 -4.04 16.71 -10.81
CA TYR A 38 -3.83 17.05 -9.41
C TYR A 38 -3.28 15.90 -8.61
N LEU A 39 -3.73 14.68 -8.94
CA LEU A 39 -3.44 13.48 -8.19
C LEU A 39 -3.10 12.34 -9.17
N SER A 40 -2.21 11.45 -8.73
CA SER A 40 -1.86 10.21 -9.43
C SER A 40 -1.83 9.05 -8.43
N TYR A 41 -2.27 7.85 -8.84
CA TYR A 41 -2.06 6.66 -8.01
C TYR A 41 -0.58 6.41 -7.78
N ASP A 42 -0.24 6.02 -6.55
CA ASP A 42 1.12 5.65 -6.17
C ASP A 42 1.43 4.20 -6.59
N PHE A 43 1.79 4.03 -7.85
CA PHE A 43 2.35 2.77 -8.37
C PHE A 43 3.85 2.62 -8.08
N ILE A 44 4.50 3.63 -7.49
CA ILE A 44 5.94 3.65 -7.24
C ILE A 44 6.24 2.93 -5.93
N THR A 45 5.62 3.35 -4.83
CA THR A 45 5.92 2.80 -3.49
C THR A 45 5.02 1.61 -3.14
N ARG A 46 3.88 1.41 -3.83
CA ARG A 46 2.95 0.31 -3.55
C ARG A 46 3.60 -1.07 -3.65
N PRO A 47 4.26 -1.49 -4.73
CA PRO A 47 4.95 -2.77 -4.77
C PRO A 47 6.11 -2.84 -3.77
N ALA A 48 6.75 -1.71 -3.45
CA ALA A 48 7.89 -1.68 -2.56
C ALA A 48 7.52 -1.91 -1.09
N TYR A 49 6.42 -1.34 -0.59
CA TYR A 49 6.01 -1.65 0.78
C TYR A 49 5.45 -3.07 0.93
N HIS A 50 4.80 -3.61 -0.12
CA HIS A 50 4.41 -5.01 -0.11
C HIS A 50 5.63 -5.94 -0.07
N HIS A 51 6.68 -5.62 -0.84
CA HIS A 51 7.95 -6.33 -0.75
C HIS A 51 8.52 -6.28 0.67
N ALA A 52 8.53 -5.12 1.32
CA ALA A 52 9.01 -4.97 2.69
C ALA A 52 8.19 -5.79 3.69
N VAL A 53 6.86 -5.83 3.55
CA VAL A 53 5.97 -6.65 4.38
C VAL A 53 6.27 -8.14 4.24
N LEU A 54 6.54 -8.61 3.02
CA LEU A 54 6.78 -10.04 2.74
C LEU A 54 8.17 -10.52 3.14
N THR A 55 9.17 -9.64 3.04
CA THR A 55 10.58 -10.01 3.26
C THR A 55 11.14 -9.57 4.60
N GLY A 56 10.45 -8.67 5.31
CA GLY A 56 10.99 -7.98 6.47
C GLY A 56 12.15 -7.04 6.13
N ASN A 57 12.36 -6.68 4.86
CA ASN A 57 13.46 -5.84 4.42
C ASN A 57 12.94 -4.59 3.70
N THR A 58 13.27 -3.43 4.24
CA THR A 58 12.79 -2.12 3.76
C THR A 58 13.72 -1.44 2.76
N GLU A 59 14.82 -2.08 2.36
CA GLU A 59 15.84 -1.44 1.50
C GLU A 59 15.27 -0.99 0.15
N PHE A 60 14.48 -1.87 -0.50
CA PHE A 60 13.79 -1.50 -1.73
C PHE A 60 12.76 -0.40 -1.52
N LEU A 61 12.03 -0.43 -0.42
CA LEU A 61 11.07 0.63 -0.07
C LEU A 61 11.76 1.97 0.17
N ARG A 62 12.87 1.98 0.89
CA ARG A 62 13.68 3.19 1.10
C ARG A 62 14.25 3.73 -0.22
N LEU A 63 14.72 2.84 -1.10
CA LEU A 63 15.17 3.21 -2.44
C LEU A 63 14.05 3.94 -3.21
N MET A 64 12.84 3.39 -3.23
CA MET A 64 11.72 3.99 -3.95
C MET A 64 11.27 5.33 -3.35
N LEU A 65 11.24 5.45 -2.03
CA LEU A 65 10.93 6.72 -1.36
C LEU A 65 11.97 7.80 -1.64
N ARG A 66 13.26 7.45 -1.68
CA ARG A 66 14.34 8.35 -2.08
C ARG A 66 14.19 8.78 -3.54
N THR A 67 13.88 7.84 -4.42
CA THR A 67 13.64 8.12 -5.83
C THR A 67 12.50 9.11 -6.02
N VAL A 68 11.37 8.94 -5.34
CA VAL A 68 10.25 9.92 -5.35
C VAL A 68 10.73 11.31 -4.96
N HIS A 69 11.53 11.40 -3.88
CA HIS A 69 12.08 12.66 -3.37
C HIS A 69 13.07 13.30 -4.37
N GLU A 70 14.03 12.54 -4.90
CA GLU A 70 15.08 12.99 -5.83
C GLU A 70 14.50 13.50 -7.15
N TYR A 71 13.44 12.86 -7.65
CA TYR A 71 12.73 13.30 -8.87
C TYR A 71 11.82 14.51 -8.64
N GLY A 72 11.72 14.98 -7.40
CA GLY A 72 10.92 16.13 -7.03
C GLY A 72 9.42 15.90 -7.26
N ILE A 73 8.95 14.64 -7.10
CA ILE A 73 7.53 14.33 -7.04
C ILE A 73 7.03 14.85 -5.70
N ASP A 74 5.99 15.67 -5.74
CA ASP A 74 5.30 16.09 -4.52
C ASP A 74 4.42 14.94 -4.01
N PRO A 75 4.76 14.29 -2.87
CA PRO A 75 3.95 13.21 -2.36
C PRO A 75 2.50 13.61 -2.04
N ALA A 76 2.24 14.91 -1.82
CA ALA A 76 0.88 15.42 -1.66
C ALA A 76 0.03 15.27 -2.94
N SER A 77 0.65 15.04 -4.09
CA SER A 77 -0.03 14.72 -5.36
C SER A 77 -0.31 13.22 -5.57
N LEU A 78 0.04 12.36 -4.60
CA LEU A 78 -0.15 10.92 -4.72
C LEU A 78 -1.41 10.43 -4.00
N ILE A 79 -2.00 9.37 -4.54
CA ILE A 79 -3.06 8.59 -3.91
C ILE A 79 -2.46 7.27 -3.47
N HIS A 80 -2.32 7.10 -2.16
CA HIS A 80 -1.87 5.87 -1.54
C HIS A 80 -3.07 4.95 -1.30
N ALA A 81 -3.09 3.79 -1.96
CA ALA A 81 -4.16 2.81 -1.84
C ALA A 81 -3.61 1.46 -1.36
N LEU A 82 -4.30 0.83 -0.42
CA LEU A 82 -3.98 -0.54 -0.01
C LEU A 82 -4.40 -1.52 -1.09
N GLN A 83 -5.70 -1.61 -1.33
CA GLN A 83 -6.30 -2.45 -2.35
C GLN A 83 -7.25 -1.63 -3.22
N ASN A 84 -7.29 -1.93 -4.50
CA ASN A 84 -8.32 -1.49 -5.43
C ASN A 84 -8.92 -2.71 -6.15
N HIS A 85 -9.66 -2.50 -7.23
CA HIS A 85 -10.25 -3.57 -8.03
C HIS A 85 -9.24 -4.29 -8.95
N ASP A 86 -8.03 -3.73 -9.12
CA ASP A 86 -6.97 -4.31 -9.91
C ASP A 86 -5.97 -5.11 -9.04
N GLU A 87 -5.18 -5.92 -9.71
CA GLU A 87 -4.12 -6.69 -9.09
C GLU A 87 -3.05 -5.82 -8.40
N LEU A 88 -2.24 -6.44 -7.56
CA LEU A 88 -0.98 -5.86 -7.16
C LEU A 88 -0.02 -5.92 -8.37
N THR A 89 0.13 -4.78 -9.03
CA THR A 89 0.95 -4.71 -10.25
C THR A 89 2.44 -4.76 -9.91
N LEU A 90 3.18 -5.58 -10.67
CA LEU A 90 4.63 -5.80 -10.52
C LEU A 90 5.39 -5.42 -11.80
N GLU A 91 4.86 -4.52 -12.60
CA GLU A 91 5.53 -4.08 -13.81
C GLU A 91 6.85 -3.36 -13.52
N LEU A 92 6.90 -2.58 -12.43
CA LEU A 92 8.08 -1.81 -12.01
C LEU A 92 8.68 -1.06 -13.21
N VAL A 93 7.82 -0.29 -13.91
CA VAL A 93 8.08 0.32 -15.23
C VAL A 93 9.33 1.17 -15.21
N HIS A 94 9.65 1.84 -14.10
CA HIS A 94 10.86 2.65 -13.95
C HIS A 94 12.13 1.86 -14.29
N PHE A 95 12.24 0.63 -13.79
CA PHE A 95 13.41 -0.22 -13.98
C PHE A 95 13.41 -1.01 -15.30
N TRP A 96 12.29 -1.02 -16.01
CA TRP A 96 12.14 -1.76 -17.25
C TRP A 96 12.49 -0.93 -18.49
N THR A 97 12.19 0.37 -18.46
CA THR A 97 12.28 1.25 -19.63
C THR A 97 13.54 2.14 -19.57
N LEU A 98 13.39 3.37 -19.11
CA LEU A 98 14.45 4.37 -19.15
C LEU A 98 15.65 4.04 -18.25
N HIS A 99 15.42 3.35 -17.15
CA HIS A 99 16.43 3.07 -16.12
C HIS A 99 16.86 1.60 -16.06
N ALA A 100 16.63 0.82 -17.13
CA ALA A 100 16.99 -0.60 -17.19
C ALA A 100 18.49 -0.85 -16.97
N SER A 101 19.35 0.04 -17.45
CA SER A 101 20.82 -0.05 -17.29
C SER A 101 21.38 0.82 -16.16
N THR A 102 20.55 1.64 -15.52
CA THR A 102 20.99 2.49 -14.40
C THR A 102 21.41 1.62 -13.21
N PRO A 103 22.57 1.90 -12.59
CA PRO A 103 23.03 1.13 -11.44
C PRO A 103 22.27 1.53 -10.17
N TYR A 104 21.84 0.53 -9.41
CA TYR A 104 21.19 0.68 -8.10
C TYR A 104 21.91 -0.18 -7.07
N THR A 105 22.10 0.35 -5.86
CA THR A 105 22.62 -0.45 -4.76
C THR A 105 21.47 -1.15 -4.05
N PHE A 106 21.57 -2.47 -3.94
CA PHE A 106 20.59 -3.31 -3.25
C PHE A 106 21.31 -4.52 -2.62
N HIS A 107 21.07 -4.80 -1.35
CA HIS A 107 21.75 -5.83 -0.55
C HIS A 107 23.28 -5.74 -0.66
N GLY A 108 23.82 -4.51 -0.63
CA GLY A 108 25.28 -4.26 -0.75
C GLY A 108 25.88 -4.54 -2.14
N GLN A 109 25.07 -4.85 -3.13
CA GLN A 109 25.48 -5.07 -4.51
C GLN A 109 25.00 -3.94 -5.42
N THR A 110 25.76 -3.63 -6.44
CA THR A 110 25.34 -2.70 -7.50
C THR A 110 24.77 -3.49 -8.67
N LEU A 111 23.48 -3.34 -8.91
CA LEU A 111 22.72 -4.06 -9.93
C LEU A 111 22.17 -3.10 -10.97
N PRO A 112 22.16 -3.45 -12.27
CA PRO A 112 21.37 -2.74 -13.28
C PRO A 112 19.87 -2.77 -12.91
N GLY A 113 19.12 -1.73 -13.24
CA GLY A 113 17.69 -1.64 -12.94
C GLY A 113 16.89 -2.85 -13.43
N ALA A 114 17.16 -3.34 -14.65
CA ALA A 114 16.49 -4.53 -15.18
C ALA A 114 16.73 -5.77 -14.31
N VAL A 115 17.93 -5.95 -13.75
CA VAL A 115 18.27 -7.07 -12.87
C VAL A 115 17.58 -6.90 -11.51
N LEU A 116 17.62 -5.70 -10.94
CA LEU A 116 16.89 -5.39 -9.70
C LEU A 116 15.40 -5.66 -9.87
N ARG A 117 14.81 -5.22 -10.99
CA ARG A 117 13.39 -5.46 -11.31
C ARG A 117 13.04 -6.94 -11.26
N GLU A 118 13.79 -7.78 -11.97
CA GLU A 118 13.47 -9.22 -11.99
C GLU A 118 13.66 -9.86 -10.61
N HIS A 119 14.68 -9.47 -9.86
CA HIS A 119 14.87 -9.93 -8.49
C HIS A 119 13.67 -9.59 -7.59
N ILE A 120 13.18 -8.36 -7.61
CA ILE A 120 11.99 -7.95 -6.84
C ILE A 120 10.75 -8.73 -7.30
N ARG A 121 10.55 -8.90 -8.60
CA ARG A 121 9.41 -9.64 -9.17
C ARG A 121 9.41 -11.10 -8.75
N GLU A 122 10.54 -11.77 -8.90
CA GLU A 122 10.70 -13.18 -8.49
C GLU A 122 10.38 -13.34 -7.00
N THR A 123 10.98 -12.52 -6.14
CA THR A 123 10.70 -12.51 -4.70
C THR A 123 9.21 -12.33 -4.40
N MET A 124 8.55 -11.39 -5.09
CA MET A 124 7.12 -11.15 -4.90
C MET A 124 6.27 -12.34 -5.37
N TYR A 125 6.58 -12.93 -6.52
CA TYR A 125 5.85 -14.10 -7.02
C TYR A 125 6.02 -15.33 -6.13
N GLU A 126 7.21 -15.56 -5.63
CA GLU A 126 7.51 -16.67 -4.71
C GLU A 126 6.73 -16.55 -3.40
N ASN A 127 6.69 -15.35 -2.81
CA ASN A 127 6.08 -15.15 -1.50
C ASN A 127 4.56 -14.92 -1.55
N LEU A 128 4.01 -14.43 -2.67
CA LEU A 128 2.59 -14.08 -2.78
C LEU A 128 1.75 -15.02 -3.62
N SER A 129 2.32 -16.05 -4.22
CA SER A 129 1.58 -17.01 -5.05
C SER A 129 2.15 -18.42 -4.95
N GLY A 130 1.54 -19.37 -5.65
CA GLY A 130 2.01 -20.75 -5.68
C GLY A 130 1.91 -21.45 -4.32
N GLU A 131 2.93 -22.21 -3.93
CA GLU A 131 2.90 -23.00 -2.69
C GLU A 131 2.92 -22.16 -1.41
N HIS A 132 3.47 -20.94 -1.45
CA HIS A 132 3.53 -20.05 -0.29
C HIS A 132 2.20 -19.35 0.00
N ALA A 133 1.46 -19.00 -1.06
CA ALA A 133 0.16 -18.34 -0.95
C ALA A 133 -0.81 -18.85 -2.02
N PRO A 134 -1.31 -20.12 -1.89
CA PRO A 134 -2.10 -20.80 -2.92
C PRO A 134 -3.47 -20.14 -3.18
N TYR A 135 -3.90 -19.29 -2.29
CA TYR A 135 -5.15 -18.52 -2.38
C TYR A 135 -5.03 -17.25 -3.22
N ASN A 136 -3.82 -16.83 -3.59
CA ASN A 136 -3.56 -15.72 -4.51
C ASN A 136 -3.19 -16.27 -5.89
N LEU A 137 -3.59 -15.57 -6.94
CA LEU A 137 -3.34 -16.01 -8.31
C LEU A 137 -2.50 -15.00 -9.08
N ARG A 138 -1.58 -15.49 -9.90
CA ARG A 138 -0.86 -14.63 -10.84
C ARG A 138 -1.84 -14.07 -11.86
N PHE A 139 -1.72 -12.75 -12.11
CA PHE A 139 -2.46 -12.07 -13.15
C PHE A 139 -1.52 -11.80 -14.33
N VAL A 140 -1.75 -12.52 -15.42
CA VAL A 140 -0.89 -12.50 -16.61
C VAL A 140 0.59 -12.62 -16.19
N THR A 141 1.46 -11.75 -16.71
CA THR A 141 2.90 -11.75 -16.38
C THR A 141 3.30 -10.60 -15.44
N ASN A 142 2.35 -9.74 -15.04
CA ASN A 142 2.68 -8.42 -14.48
C ASN A 142 2.11 -8.16 -13.10
N GLY A 143 1.44 -9.12 -12.48
CA GLY A 143 0.85 -8.85 -11.18
C GLY A 143 0.31 -10.08 -10.46
N ILE A 144 -0.26 -9.84 -9.30
CA ILE A 144 -0.86 -10.87 -8.44
C ILE A 144 -2.24 -10.39 -8.00
N ALA A 145 -3.27 -11.16 -8.29
CA ALA A 145 -4.59 -10.99 -7.72
C ALA A 145 -4.56 -11.43 -6.26
N CYS A 146 -4.77 -10.50 -5.34
CA CYS A 146 -4.70 -10.70 -3.90
C CYS A 146 -5.50 -9.63 -3.16
N THR A 147 -5.88 -9.89 -1.93
CA THR A 147 -6.43 -8.88 -1.02
C THR A 147 -5.37 -8.42 -0.02
N SER A 148 -5.53 -7.24 0.59
CA SER A 148 -4.60 -6.79 1.64
C SER A 148 -4.51 -7.78 2.81
N ALA A 149 -5.62 -8.41 3.18
CA ALA A 149 -5.65 -9.45 4.20
C ALA A 149 -4.87 -10.71 3.79
N SER A 150 -4.94 -11.12 2.51
CA SER A 150 -4.19 -12.26 2.02
C SER A 150 -2.70 -11.99 1.85
N VAL A 151 -2.31 -10.74 1.56
CA VAL A 151 -0.91 -10.31 1.61
C VAL A 151 -0.38 -10.43 3.03
N ALA A 152 -1.13 -9.96 4.03
CA ALA A 152 -0.75 -10.08 5.43
C ALA A 152 -0.64 -11.56 5.87
N ALA A 153 -1.56 -12.41 5.42
CA ALA A 153 -1.50 -13.85 5.68
C ALA A 153 -0.25 -14.50 5.05
N ALA A 154 0.08 -14.15 3.81
CA ALA A 154 1.28 -14.64 3.13
C ALA A 154 2.56 -14.21 3.86
N ALA A 155 2.66 -12.96 4.29
CA ALA A 155 3.80 -12.45 5.09
C ALA A 155 3.98 -13.19 6.42
N LEU A 156 2.91 -13.74 6.98
CA LEU A 156 2.91 -14.56 8.19
C LEU A 156 3.15 -16.05 7.93
N GLY A 157 3.32 -16.46 6.67
CA GLY A 157 3.51 -17.85 6.28
C GLY A 157 2.26 -18.72 6.41
N LEU A 158 1.07 -18.13 6.45
CA LEU A 158 -0.21 -18.82 6.58
C LEU A 158 -0.65 -19.32 5.20
N ARG A 159 -0.56 -20.62 4.96
CA ARG A 159 -0.81 -21.23 3.64
C ARG A 159 -2.27 -21.67 3.44
N ASP A 160 -2.99 -21.88 4.52
CA ASP A 160 -4.39 -22.32 4.50
C ASP A 160 -5.27 -21.32 5.25
N LEU A 161 -6.08 -20.58 4.50
CA LEU A 161 -6.98 -19.56 5.07
C LEU A 161 -8.30 -20.14 5.60
N THR A 162 -8.53 -21.46 5.45
CA THR A 162 -9.76 -22.11 5.92
C THR A 162 -9.69 -22.53 7.39
N VAL A 163 -8.47 -22.55 7.96
CA VAL A 163 -8.20 -23.02 9.33
C VAL A 163 -7.57 -21.93 10.22
N LEU A 164 -7.80 -20.67 9.92
CA LEU A 164 -7.27 -19.56 10.70
C LEU A 164 -7.83 -19.58 12.13
N THR A 165 -6.93 -19.42 13.10
CA THR A 165 -7.29 -19.21 14.50
C THR A 165 -7.50 -17.72 14.79
N ASP A 166 -8.15 -17.39 15.91
CA ASP A 166 -8.29 -16.00 16.37
C ASP A 166 -6.90 -15.31 16.52
N ALA A 167 -5.90 -16.05 16.97
CA ALA A 167 -4.53 -15.55 17.07
C ALA A 167 -3.94 -15.22 15.69
N ASP A 168 -4.21 -16.01 14.67
CA ASP A 168 -3.77 -15.72 13.29
C ASP A 168 -4.49 -14.48 12.75
N ILE A 169 -5.80 -14.36 12.99
CA ILE A 169 -6.57 -13.18 12.60
C ILE A 169 -6.02 -11.90 13.25
N GLU A 170 -5.67 -11.96 14.53
CA GLU A 170 -5.03 -10.82 15.21
C GLU A 170 -3.65 -10.47 14.65
N ARG A 171 -2.86 -11.47 14.24
CA ARG A 171 -1.58 -11.24 13.56
C ARG A 171 -1.80 -10.61 12.17
N ILE A 172 -2.77 -11.10 11.40
CA ILE A 172 -3.17 -10.52 10.10
C ILE A 172 -3.58 -9.06 10.28
N LYS A 173 -4.42 -8.74 11.27
CA LYS A 173 -4.81 -7.36 11.58
C LYS A 173 -3.61 -6.45 11.86
N ARG A 174 -2.62 -6.92 12.62
CA ARG A 174 -1.41 -6.13 12.93
C ARG A 174 -0.61 -5.81 11.67
N VAL A 175 -0.38 -6.79 10.80
CA VAL A 175 0.33 -6.58 9.52
C VAL A 175 -0.49 -5.66 8.60
N HIS A 176 -1.80 -5.83 8.55
CA HIS A 176 -2.68 -4.96 7.78
C HIS A 176 -2.65 -3.51 8.30
N LEU A 177 -2.66 -3.32 9.63
CA LEU A 177 -2.50 -1.99 10.25
C LEU A 177 -1.13 -1.37 9.99
N LEU A 178 -0.05 -2.17 9.90
CA LEU A 178 1.28 -1.69 9.48
C LEU A 178 1.22 -1.12 8.05
N MET A 179 0.58 -1.82 7.11
CA MET A 179 0.37 -1.32 5.74
C MET A 179 -0.49 -0.05 5.72
N VAL A 180 -1.55 0.00 6.53
CA VAL A 180 -2.37 1.22 6.71
C VAL A 180 -1.51 2.37 7.22
N MET A 181 -0.70 2.15 8.26
CA MET A 181 0.11 3.18 8.88
C MET A 181 1.14 3.75 7.90
N PHE A 182 1.78 2.90 7.11
CA PHE A 182 2.68 3.34 6.03
C PHE A 182 1.98 4.32 5.09
N ASN A 183 0.77 4.00 4.64
CA ASN A 183 0.01 4.84 3.70
C ASN A 183 -0.59 6.08 4.38
N ALA A 184 -1.14 5.93 5.60
CA ALA A 184 -1.85 7.00 6.29
C ALA A 184 -0.94 8.10 6.84
N PHE A 185 0.32 7.81 7.12
CA PHE A 185 1.28 8.76 7.67
C PHE A 185 2.20 9.41 6.63
N GLN A 186 1.82 9.33 5.35
CA GLN A 186 2.42 10.06 4.23
C GLN A 186 1.52 11.24 3.81
N PRO A 187 2.05 12.28 3.15
CA PRO A 187 1.24 13.34 2.53
C PRO A 187 0.34 12.76 1.41
N GLY A 188 -0.57 13.57 0.87
CA GLY A 188 -1.45 13.19 -0.22
C GLY A 188 -2.78 12.58 0.23
N VAL A 189 -3.37 11.76 -0.62
CA VAL A 189 -4.67 11.12 -0.39
C VAL A 189 -4.48 9.66 0.01
N VAL A 190 -5.26 9.19 0.98
CA VAL A 190 -5.32 7.77 1.34
C VAL A 190 -6.66 7.21 0.91
N ALA A 191 -6.61 6.16 0.09
CA ALA A 191 -7.79 5.43 -0.35
C ALA A 191 -7.84 4.06 0.36
N VAL A 192 -8.97 3.78 1.00
CA VAL A 192 -9.25 2.50 1.66
C VAL A 192 -10.48 1.89 1.02
N SER A 193 -10.38 0.64 0.63
CA SER A 193 -11.50 -0.10 0.04
C SER A 193 -12.41 -0.70 1.11
N GLY A 194 -13.65 -1.05 0.74
CA GLY A 194 -14.52 -1.80 1.64
C GLY A 194 -13.98 -3.19 1.94
N TRP A 195 -13.22 -3.80 1.03
CA TRP A 195 -12.51 -5.07 1.27
C TRP A 195 -11.48 -4.95 2.38
N ASP A 196 -10.72 -3.85 2.44
CA ASP A 196 -9.78 -3.58 3.54
C ASP A 196 -10.52 -3.46 4.88
N LEU A 197 -11.64 -2.73 4.91
CA LEU A 197 -12.39 -2.47 6.14
C LEU A 197 -12.92 -3.73 6.80
N VAL A 198 -13.29 -4.73 6.02
CA VAL A 198 -13.79 -6.02 6.54
C VAL A 198 -12.73 -7.11 6.60
N GLY A 199 -11.51 -6.85 6.11
CA GLY A 199 -10.46 -7.86 6.00
C GLY A 199 -10.86 -9.01 5.10
N ALA A 200 -11.38 -8.70 3.90
CA ALA A 200 -11.86 -9.69 2.96
C ALA A 200 -10.74 -10.60 2.47
N LEU A 201 -10.97 -11.90 2.51
CA LEU A 201 -10.10 -12.91 1.90
C LEU A 201 -10.42 -13.08 0.41
N PRO A 202 -9.46 -13.58 -0.40
CA PRO A 202 -9.74 -13.96 -1.77
C PRO A 202 -10.83 -15.05 -1.84
N LEU A 203 -11.64 -15.00 -2.88
CA LEU A 203 -12.57 -16.08 -3.21
C LEU A 203 -11.81 -17.30 -3.70
N PRO A 204 -12.28 -18.51 -3.41
CA PRO A 204 -11.81 -19.71 -4.08
C PRO A 204 -11.92 -19.57 -5.61
N ALA A 205 -10.88 -19.97 -6.35
CA ALA A 205 -10.82 -19.80 -7.80
C ALA A 205 -12.01 -20.48 -8.51
N GLU A 206 -12.41 -21.65 -8.02
CA GLU A 206 -13.55 -22.40 -8.54
C GLU A 206 -14.90 -21.66 -8.39
N ALA A 207 -15.05 -20.84 -7.35
CA ALA A 207 -16.27 -20.07 -7.11
C ALA A 207 -16.48 -18.91 -8.11
N VAL A 208 -15.43 -18.53 -8.82
CA VAL A 208 -15.44 -17.43 -9.82
C VAL A 208 -14.88 -17.87 -11.19
N ALA A 209 -14.71 -19.15 -11.41
CA ALA A 209 -14.10 -19.70 -12.64
C ALA A 209 -14.82 -19.20 -13.92
N GLU A 210 -16.14 -19.12 -13.90
CA GLU A 210 -16.94 -18.62 -15.04
C GLU A 210 -16.72 -17.12 -15.32
N ARG A 211 -16.19 -16.37 -14.35
CA ARG A 211 -15.91 -14.94 -14.47
C ARG A 211 -14.46 -14.68 -14.86
N MET A 212 -13.56 -15.63 -14.68
CA MET A 212 -12.15 -15.55 -15.05
C MET A 212 -11.92 -15.80 -16.54
N VAL A 213 -12.80 -15.25 -17.38
CA VAL A 213 -12.67 -15.32 -18.83
C VAL A 213 -11.40 -14.60 -19.26
N ASP A 214 -10.72 -15.13 -20.26
CA ASP A 214 -9.47 -14.58 -20.80
C ASP A 214 -8.32 -14.45 -19.77
N GLY A 215 -8.39 -15.22 -18.67
CA GLY A 215 -7.36 -15.22 -17.63
C GLY A 215 -7.43 -14.06 -16.65
N ASP A 216 -8.55 -13.36 -16.54
CA ASP A 216 -8.74 -12.31 -15.52
C ASP A 216 -8.90 -12.91 -14.11
N THR A 217 -7.77 -13.28 -13.51
CA THR A 217 -7.70 -13.85 -12.16
C THR A 217 -8.10 -12.87 -11.06
N ARG A 218 -8.26 -11.56 -11.36
CA ARG A 218 -8.65 -10.53 -10.39
C ARG A 218 -10.03 -10.77 -9.77
N TRP A 219 -10.84 -11.61 -10.37
CA TRP A 219 -12.13 -11.96 -9.80
C TRP A 219 -12.05 -12.60 -8.42
N ILE A 220 -10.94 -13.22 -8.05
CA ILE A 220 -10.77 -13.77 -6.70
C ILE A 220 -10.72 -12.67 -5.63
N GLN A 221 -10.23 -11.49 -5.95
CA GLN A 221 -10.11 -10.37 -4.99
C GLN A 221 -11.33 -9.44 -5.00
N ARG A 222 -12.32 -9.68 -5.87
CA ARG A 222 -13.53 -8.85 -6.05
C ARG A 222 -14.77 -9.47 -5.41
N GLY A 223 -14.59 -10.26 -4.36
CA GLY A 223 -15.70 -10.86 -3.63
C GLY A 223 -16.68 -9.84 -3.08
N ALA A 224 -17.98 -10.18 -3.06
CA ALA A 224 -18.98 -9.36 -2.39
C ALA A 224 -18.72 -9.33 -0.87
N TYR A 225 -19.10 -8.23 -0.22
CA TYR A 225 -19.02 -8.08 1.23
C TYR A 225 -20.22 -7.30 1.74
N ASP A 226 -20.55 -7.50 3.01
CA ASP A 226 -21.60 -6.76 3.71
C ASP A 226 -20.96 -5.82 4.75
N LEU A 227 -20.81 -4.56 4.37
CA LEU A 227 -20.11 -3.59 5.21
C LEU A 227 -20.93 -3.23 6.46
N ALA A 228 -22.26 -3.29 6.36
CA ALA A 228 -23.18 -2.74 7.36
C ALA A 228 -24.12 -3.75 8.01
N ASP A 229 -23.93 -5.06 7.79
CA ASP A 229 -24.84 -6.13 8.26
C ASP A 229 -26.27 -5.98 7.74
N VAL A 230 -26.44 -5.53 6.51
CA VAL A 230 -27.77 -5.35 5.90
C VAL A 230 -28.37 -6.69 5.47
N ALA A 231 -27.54 -7.61 5.05
CA ALA A 231 -27.94 -8.92 4.54
C ALA A 231 -26.93 -10.02 4.97
N PRO A 232 -26.77 -10.30 6.27
CA PRO A 232 -25.70 -11.15 6.81
C PRO A 232 -25.72 -12.57 6.26
N ASP A 233 -26.90 -13.12 5.95
CA ASP A 233 -27.07 -14.50 5.49
C ASP A 233 -27.04 -14.64 3.96
N THR A 234 -26.87 -13.55 3.22
CA THR A 234 -26.89 -13.61 1.74
C THR A 234 -25.51 -14.08 1.22
N PRO A 235 -25.44 -15.21 0.50
CA PRO A 235 -24.16 -15.77 0.04
C PRO A 235 -23.57 -15.09 -1.19
N VAL A 236 -24.33 -14.28 -1.90
CA VAL A 236 -23.95 -13.61 -3.14
C VAL A 236 -24.49 -12.18 -3.20
N SER A 237 -23.89 -11.32 -4.00
CA SER A 237 -24.44 -10.00 -4.33
C SER A 237 -25.65 -10.11 -5.26
N ALA A 238 -26.32 -8.96 -5.52
CA ALA A 238 -27.41 -8.89 -6.50
C ALA A 238 -26.99 -9.35 -7.91
N GLU A 239 -25.71 -9.16 -8.25
CA GLU A 239 -25.10 -9.60 -9.52
C GLU A 239 -24.56 -11.03 -9.48
N GLY A 240 -24.83 -11.76 -8.41
CA GLY A 240 -24.40 -13.15 -8.24
C GLY A 240 -22.90 -13.31 -7.95
N VAL A 241 -22.20 -12.27 -7.47
CA VAL A 241 -20.82 -12.39 -7.04
C VAL A 241 -20.77 -13.06 -5.67
N PRO A 242 -20.00 -14.15 -5.48
CA PRO A 242 -19.88 -14.79 -4.18
C PRO A 242 -19.37 -13.84 -3.09
N ARG A 243 -19.84 -14.03 -1.86
CA ARG A 243 -19.38 -13.27 -0.71
C ARG A 243 -17.99 -13.77 -0.27
N ALA A 244 -17.08 -12.84 -0.10
CA ALA A 244 -15.78 -13.11 0.50
C ALA A 244 -15.91 -13.35 2.02
N VAL A 245 -15.04 -14.17 2.57
CA VAL A 245 -14.88 -14.28 4.02
C VAL A 245 -14.32 -12.96 4.54
N ALA A 246 -15.02 -12.36 5.50
CA ALA A 246 -14.66 -11.10 6.15
C ALA A 246 -14.06 -11.38 7.53
N LEU A 247 -12.74 -11.33 7.67
CA LEU A 247 -12.04 -11.69 8.91
C LEU A 247 -12.35 -10.77 10.08
N TYR A 248 -12.69 -9.51 9.82
CA TYR A 248 -12.85 -8.49 10.85
C TYR A 248 -14.32 -8.23 11.22
N GLY A 249 -15.24 -8.89 10.52
CA GLY A 249 -16.67 -8.63 10.66
C GLY A 249 -17.12 -7.34 9.96
N SER A 250 -18.37 -6.96 10.16
CA SER A 250 -18.93 -5.74 9.59
C SER A 250 -18.38 -4.47 10.25
N LEU A 251 -18.49 -3.36 9.55
CA LEU A 251 -18.08 -2.06 10.08
C LEU A 251 -18.91 -1.68 11.33
N THR A 252 -20.19 -2.04 11.35
CA THR A 252 -21.08 -1.80 12.49
C THR A 252 -20.58 -2.50 13.74
N GLN A 253 -20.21 -3.78 13.63
CA GLN A 253 -19.64 -4.56 14.74
C GLN A 253 -18.28 -3.99 15.18
N GLN A 254 -17.41 -3.70 14.23
CA GLN A 254 -16.08 -3.19 14.50
C GLN A 254 -16.10 -1.81 15.21
N LEU A 255 -16.99 -0.90 14.83
CA LEU A 255 -17.06 0.43 15.45
C LEU A 255 -17.58 0.41 16.88
N ALA A 256 -18.18 -0.69 17.33
CA ALA A 256 -18.55 -0.90 18.73
C ALA A 256 -17.36 -1.37 19.59
N ASP A 257 -16.27 -1.85 18.99
CA ASP A 257 -15.07 -2.32 19.66
C ASP A 257 -13.89 -1.36 19.39
N PRO A 258 -13.36 -0.63 20.40
CA PRO A 258 -12.21 0.26 20.25
C PRO A 258 -10.93 -0.45 19.78
N ALA A 259 -10.78 -1.75 20.05
CA ALA A 259 -9.62 -2.55 19.68
C ALA A 259 -9.72 -3.12 18.25
N SER A 260 -10.85 -2.97 17.57
CA SER A 260 -11.05 -3.46 16.20
C SER A 260 -10.18 -2.76 15.18
N PHE A 261 -10.03 -3.39 14.01
CA PHE A 261 -9.30 -2.81 12.88
C PHE A 261 -9.89 -1.45 12.45
N ALA A 262 -11.20 -1.37 12.25
CA ALA A 262 -11.85 -0.14 11.80
C ALA A 262 -11.76 1.00 12.82
N SER A 263 -11.84 0.71 14.11
CA SER A 263 -11.70 1.71 15.18
C SER A 263 -10.26 2.26 15.25
N ARG A 264 -9.25 1.39 15.11
CA ARG A 264 -7.84 1.81 15.02
C ARG A 264 -7.56 2.62 13.76
N LEU A 265 -8.11 2.22 12.63
CA LEU A 265 -8.03 2.98 11.38
C LEU A 265 -8.67 4.37 11.53
N LYS A 266 -9.86 4.45 12.10
CA LYS A 266 -10.53 5.72 12.42
C LYS A 266 -9.65 6.61 13.30
N HIS A 267 -8.99 6.05 14.29
CA HIS A 267 -8.06 6.79 15.14
C HIS A 267 -6.87 7.34 14.35
N MET A 268 -6.22 6.52 13.51
CA MET A 268 -5.12 6.97 12.63
C MET A 268 -5.56 8.11 11.72
N PHE A 269 -6.77 8.04 11.14
CA PHE A 269 -7.29 9.12 10.31
C PHE A 269 -7.63 10.39 11.10
N SER A 270 -8.06 10.26 12.35
CA SER A 270 -8.27 11.41 13.23
C SER A 270 -6.94 12.12 13.54
N VAL A 271 -5.89 11.37 13.82
CA VAL A 271 -4.52 11.90 13.99
C VAL A 271 -4.03 12.56 12.70
N ARG A 272 -4.18 11.87 11.57
CA ARG A 272 -3.84 12.41 10.25
C ARG A 272 -4.50 13.78 10.00
N GLN A 273 -5.78 13.90 10.31
CA GLN A 273 -6.53 15.14 10.15
C GLN A 273 -6.06 16.22 11.14
N ALA A 274 -5.92 15.86 12.42
CA ALA A 274 -5.55 16.80 13.49
C ALA A 274 -4.20 17.47 13.23
N TYR A 275 -3.23 16.71 12.73
CA TYR A 275 -1.88 17.22 12.44
C TYR A 275 -1.71 17.74 11.01
N GLY A 276 -2.70 17.55 10.13
CA GLY A 276 -2.64 18.03 8.74
C GLY A 276 -1.64 17.25 7.88
N ILE A 277 -1.46 15.96 8.17
CA ILE A 277 -0.44 15.10 7.52
C ILE A 277 -0.61 15.07 6.00
N ALA A 278 -1.86 15.15 5.51
CA ALA A 278 -2.14 15.17 4.06
C ALA A 278 -1.40 16.29 3.31
N ALA A 279 -1.11 17.41 3.98
CA ALA A 279 -0.43 18.57 3.41
C ALA A 279 1.00 18.74 3.98
N SER A 280 1.55 17.70 4.59
CA SER A 280 2.93 17.73 5.08
C SER A 280 3.92 17.62 3.93
N ARG A 281 5.16 18.02 4.17
CA ARG A 281 6.26 17.96 3.20
C ARG A 281 7.22 16.83 3.59
N GLN A 282 7.47 15.92 2.69
CA GLN A 282 8.46 14.85 2.91
C GLN A 282 9.86 15.43 3.08
N LEU A 283 10.56 14.95 4.09
CA LEU A 283 11.97 15.20 4.33
C LEU A 283 12.80 14.02 3.82
N PRO A 284 14.12 14.16 3.68
CA PRO A 284 14.98 13.05 3.27
C PRO A 284 14.78 11.82 4.16
N ILE A 285 14.79 10.65 3.55
CA ILE A 285 14.65 9.37 4.25
C ILE A 285 15.99 9.04 4.94
N PRO A 286 16.03 8.92 6.27
CA PRO A 286 17.26 8.64 7.01
C PRO A 286 17.83 7.27 6.65
N ASP A 287 19.15 7.13 6.80
CA ASP A 287 19.78 5.83 6.80
C ASP A 287 19.51 5.11 8.12
N VAL A 288 19.30 3.81 8.02
CA VAL A 288 19.10 2.90 9.14
C VAL A 288 20.01 1.67 8.96
N LEU A 289 20.50 1.11 10.05
CA LEU A 289 21.34 -0.09 10.00
C LEU A 289 20.51 -1.36 9.93
N THR A 290 19.36 -1.36 10.60
CA THR A 290 18.47 -2.52 10.64
C THR A 290 17.60 -2.60 9.38
N PRO A 291 17.71 -3.68 8.59
CA PRO A 291 16.99 -3.79 7.32
C PRO A 291 15.47 -3.74 7.45
N SER A 292 14.91 -4.17 8.58
CA SER A 292 13.45 -4.20 8.80
C SER A 292 12.86 -2.86 9.23
N LEU A 293 13.69 -1.86 9.54
CA LEU A 293 13.22 -0.56 10.00
C LEU A 293 13.03 0.41 8.84
N LEU A 294 11.90 1.09 8.83
CA LEU A 294 11.67 2.28 8.01
C LEU A 294 11.41 3.47 8.91
N ILE A 295 12.14 4.56 8.64
CA ILE A 295 11.86 5.87 9.23
C ILE A 295 11.42 6.81 8.12
N MET A 296 10.25 7.42 8.29
CA MET A 296 9.77 8.50 7.44
C MET A 296 9.70 9.79 8.26
N MET A 297 10.12 10.89 7.65
CA MET A 297 10.06 12.21 8.28
C MET A 297 9.26 13.17 7.40
N HIS A 298 8.36 13.92 8.03
CA HIS A 298 7.57 14.93 7.34
C HIS A 298 7.50 16.21 8.15
N GLU A 299 7.73 17.34 7.50
CA GLU A 299 7.46 18.65 8.07
C GLU A 299 5.96 18.92 8.03
N LEU A 300 5.36 19.10 9.20
CA LEU A 300 3.92 19.36 9.33
C LEU A 300 3.59 20.79 8.93
N PRO A 301 2.41 21.03 8.34
CA PRO A 301 2.02 22.36 7.88
C PRO A 301 1.88 23.35 9.05
N ALA A 302 2.02 24.64 8.73
CA ALA A 302 1.86 25.75 9.68
C ALA A 302 2.81 25.71 10.88
N GLY A 303 4.02 25.16 10.72
CA GLY A 303 5.04 25.15 11.77
C GLY A 303 4.72 24.23 12.96
N ARG A 304 3.89 23.22 12.76
CA ARG A 304 3.48 22.26 13.82
C ARG A 304 4.60 21.29 14.24
N GLY A 305 5.77 21.37 13.60
CA GLY A 305 6.91 20.53 13.90
C GLY A 305 7.16 19.45 12.84
N ILE A 306 7.89 18.43 13.24
CA ILE A 306 8.28 17.29 12.37
C ILE A 306 7.61 16.04 12.89
N GLN A 307 6.89 15.37 12.01
CA GLN A 307 6.40 14.02 12.23
C GLN A 307 7.54 13.04 11.92
N ILE A 308 7.77 12.11 12.84
CA ILE A 308 8.63 10.95 12.64
C ILE A 308 7.76 9.71 12.72
N THR A 309 7.77 8.90 11.68
CA THR A 309 7.05 7.62 11.63
C THR A 309 8.07 6.49 11.56
N ALA A 310 8.11 5.66 12.61
CA ALA A 310 8.95 4.48 12.67
C ALA A 310 8.11 3.22 12.47
N LEU A 311 8.45 2.40 11.48
CA LEU A 311 7.76 1.17 11.13
C LEU A 311 8.73 0.00 11.16
N ASN A 312 8.42 -1.01 11.97
CA ASN A 312 9.17 -2.27 12.02
C ASN A 312 8.42 -3.35 11.22
N PHE A 313 9.06 -3.90 10.21
CA PHE A 313 8.49 -4.88 9.28
C PHE A 313 8.74 -6.34 9.70
N VAL A 314 9.21 -6.57 10.93
CA VAL A 314 9.34 -7.91 11.53
C VAL A 314 8.64 -7.96 12.89
N PRO A 315 8.24 -9.16 13.37
CA PRO A 315 7.50 -9.28 14.63
C PRO A 315 8.35 -9.00 15.88
N ASP A 316 9.67 -9.15 15.77
CA ASP A 316 10.57 -8.99 16.91
C ASP A 316 10.75 -7.51 17.27
N PRO A 317 10.80 -7.17 18.58
CA PRO A 317 11.12 -5.83 19.03
C PRO A 317 12.48 -5.37 18.51
N LEU A 318 12.57 -4.10 18.16
CA LEU A 318 13.74 -3.48 17.58
C LEU A 318 14.16 -2.26 18.41
N GLU A 319 15.47 -2.14 18.64
CA GLU A 319 16.08 -0.95 19.22
C GLU A 319 17.22 -0.48 18.31
N GLU A 320 17.18 0.78 17.89
CA GLU A 320 18.21 1.38 17.05
C GLU A 320 18.37 2.87 17.39
N ILE A 321 19.60 3.36 17.40
CA ILE A 321 19.91 4.78 17.56
C ILE A 321 20.02 5.40 16.18
N ILE A 322 19.16 6.37 15.89
CA ILE A 322 19.10 7.06 14.60
C ILE A 322 19.49 8.52 14.80
N VAL A 323 20.45 8.99 14.02
CA VAL A 323 20.85 10.39 13.98
C VAL A 323 20.01 11.12 12.92
N LEU A 324 19.23 12.09 13.33
CA LEU A 324 18.36 12.87 12.48
C LEU A 324 18.88 14.31 12.34
N GLU A 325 19.44 14.66 11.19
CA GLU A 325 20.16 15.93 10.99
C GLU A 325 19.24 17.18 11.02
N HIS A 326 17.96 17.04 10.76
CA HIS A 326 17.03 18.16 10.56
C HIS A 326 15.94 18.28 11.63
N VAL A 327 16.05 17.52 12.71
CA VAL A 327 15.09 17.56 13.80
C VAL A 327 15.55 18.58 14.84
N PRO A 328 14.84 19.69 15.04
CA PRO A 328 15.19 20.65 16.09
C PRO A 328 15.00 20.01 17.47
N PRO A 329 15.81 20.42 18.46
CA PRO A 329 15.59 19.99 19.83
C PRO A 329 14.23 20.47 20.33
N GLY A 330 13.47 19.59 20.96
CA GLY A 330 12.12 19.92 21.42
C GLY A 330 11.44 18.74 22.10
N PRO A 331 10.25 18.94 22.65
CA PRO A 331 9.47 17.86 23.21
C PRO A 331 9.03 16.87 22.10
N VAL A 332 9.05 15.58 22.44
CA VAL A 332 8.54 14.51 21.60
C VAL A 332 7.17 14.09 22.14
N VAL A 333 6.20 13.97 21.27
CA VAL A 333 4.84 13.54 21.60
C VAL A 333 4.50 12.30 20.79
N ASP A 334 4.03 11.26 21.44
CA ASP A 334 3.45 10.11 20.75
C ASP A 334 2.09 10.54 20.19
N MET A 335 1.96 10.55 18.87
CA MET A 335 0.76 11.03 18.18
C MET A 335 -0.41 10.03 18.23
N LEU A 336 -0.13 8.76 18.58
CA LEU A 336 -1.12 7.69 18.63
C LEU A 336 -1.62 7.36 20.05
N ASN A 337 -1.02 7.97 21.09
CA ASN A 337 -1.40 7.78 22.49
C ASN A 337 -1.92 9.07 23.17
#